data_e57faae9043c69b380fcd45254729192
#
_entry.id   e57faae9043c69b380fcd45254729192
#
_cell.length_a   1.000
_cell.length_b   1.000
_cell.length_c   1.000
_cell.angle_alpha   90.00
_cell.angle_beta   90.00
_cell.angle_gamma   90.00
#
_symmetry.space_group_name_H-M   'P 1'
#
loop_
_entity.id
_entity.type
_entity.pdbx_description
1 polymer ?
#
loop_
_entity_poly.entity_id
_entity_poly.type
_entity_poly.pdbx_seq_one_letter_code
_entity_poly.pdbx_strand_id
1 'polypeptide(L)'
;INKHGEPKTPADLPQHQALVYRGSSGPNRWLFREKQAREKQGNENQANWVHSPVNAILTSNNADSLYTAALTGMGLVLFPDWLVGDSLKQGKLIRLLPDYEAAIKTEPQCIAAIYPHVRHPPLNVRVLIDYFIEVYGSPLYWQLE
;
A
#
# COMPACT_ATOMS: atom_id res chain seq x y z
N ILE A 1 -2.69 9.28 16.52
CA ILE A 1 -1.96 10.55 16.35
C ILE A 1 -2.21 11.48 17.53
N ASN A 2 -3.46 11.63 17.99
CA ASN A 2 -3.79 12.58 19.08
C ASN A 2 -3.08 12.33 20.42
N LYS A 3 -2.63 11.12 20.73
CA LYS A 3 -1.96 10.80 22.00
C LYS A 3 -0.44 10.81 21.93
N HIS A 4 0.15 10.47 20.79
CA HIS A 4 1.60 10.25 20.63
C HIS A 4 2.23 11.12 19.55
N GLY A 5 1.47 12.05 18.96
CA GLY A 5 1.91 12.83 17.81
C GLY A 5 1.92 12.02 16.52
N GLU A 6 2.58 12.55 15.50
CA GLU A 6 2.77 11.90 14.21
C GLU A 6 4.07 11.09 14.23
N PRO A 7 4.07 9.80 13.83
CA PRO A 7 5.30 9.03 13.72
C PRO A 7 6.20 9.62 12.64
N LYS A 8 7.47 9.82 12.94
CA LYS A 8 8.47 10.39 12.02
C LYS A 8 9.34 9.31 11.39
N THR A 9 9.45 8.18 12.05
CA THR A 9 10.23 7.03 11.58
C THR A 9 9.45 5.73 11.79
N PRO A 10 9.78 4.66 11.06
CA PRO A 10 9.19 3.34 11.31
C PRO A 10 9.39 2.82 12.74
N ALA A 11 10.43 3.27 13.44
CA ALA A 11 10.70 2.89 14.84
C ALA A 11 9.67 3.46 15.84
N ASP A 12 8.91 4.48 15.44
CA ASP A 12 7.88 5.09 16.28
C ASP A 12 6.55 4.31 16.24
N LEU A 13 6.34 3.45 15.22
CA LEU A 13 5.11 2.72 14.98
C LEU A 13 4.63 1.85 16.15
N PRO A 14 5.50 1.20 16.95
CA PRO A 14 5.06 0.44 18.12
C PRO A 14 4.30 1.26 19.17
N GLN A 15 4.47 2.59 19.19
CA GLN A 15 3.78 3.50 20.10
C GLN A 15 2.37 3.86 19.61
N HIS A 16 2.03 3.50 18.36
CA HIS A 16 0.75 3.79 17.74
C HIS A 16 -0.10 2.54 17.59
N GLN A 17 -1.41 2.73 17.66
CA GLN A 17 -2.39 1.67 17.40
C GLN A 17 -2.40 1.34 15.90
N ALA A 18 -2.29 0.06 15.55
CA ALA A 18 -2.31 -0.42 14.19
C ALA A 18 -3.49 -1.36 13.92
N LEU A 19 -4.04 -1.25 12.72
CA LEU A 19 -5.10 -2.10 12.19
C LEU A 19 -4.46 -2.99 11.11
N VAL A 20 -4.32 -4.28 11.40
CA VAL A 20 -3.49 -5.19 10.60
C VAL A 20 -4.34 -6.10 9.73
N TYR A 21 -4.09 -6.06 8.43
CA TYR A 21 -4.71 -7.01 7.51
C TYR A 21 -4.04 -8.38 7.63
N ARG A 22 -4.87 -9.42 7.75
CA ARG A 22 -4.43 -10.82 7.79
C ARG A 22 -4.78 -11.51 6.49
N GLY A 23 -3.83 -11.62 5.59
CA GLY A 23 -3.95 -12.39 4.36
C GLY A 23 -3.84 -13.90 4.58
N SER A 24 -3.85 -14.65 3.50
CA SER A 24 -3.73 -16.13 3.50
C SER A 24 -2.43 -16.62 4.15
N SER A 25 -1.37 -15.83 4.12
CA SER A 25 -0.05 -16.14 4.71
C SER A 25 0.11 -15.65 6.16
N GLY A 26 -0.98 -15.24 6.82
CA GLY A 26 -0.96 -14.68 8.17
C GLY A 26 -0.98 -13.15 8.19
N PRO A 27 -0.69 -12.51 9.34
CA PRO A 27 -0.63 -11.06 9.44
C PRO A 27 0.43 -10.48 8.52
N ASN A 28 0.09 -9.40 7.83
CA ASN A 28 1.04 -8.71 6.98
C ASN A 28 2.19 -8.14 7.80
N ARG A 29 3.40 -8.28 7.28
CA ARG A 29 4.57 -7.60 7.82
C ARG A 29 4.60 -6.19 7.30
N TRP A 30 4.91 -5.25 8.17
CA TRP A 30 5.12 -3.87 7.77
C TRP A 30 6.61 -3.67 7.52
N LEU A 31 6.95 -3.54 6.24
CA LEU A 31 8.31 -3.38 5.75
C LEU A 31 8.49 -1.94 5.28
N PHE A 32 9.63 -1.35 5.62
CA PHE A 32 9.97 0.02 5.25
C PHE A 32 11.38 0.09 4.68
N ARG A 33 11.59 1.01 3.73
CA ARG A 33 12.91 1.44 3.28
C ARG A 33 12.90 2.94 3.00
N GLU A 34 14.03 3.60 3.21
CA GLU A 34 14.19 5.02 2.87
C GLU A 34 14.26 5.21 1.36
N LYS A 35 13.52 6.19 0.83
CA LYS A 35 13.52 6.53 -0.60
C LYS A 35 14.90 6.98 -1.08
N GLN A 36 15.58 7.82 -0.29
CA GLN A 36 16.92 8.30 -0.63
C GLN A 36 17.99 7.21 -0.69
N ALA A 37 17.83 6.13 0.07
CA ALA A 37 18.73 4.98 0.02
C ALA A 37 18.61 4.23 -1.32
N ARG A 38 17.41 4.22 -1.91
CA ARG A 38 17.14 3.63 -3.23
C ARG A 38 17.87 4.36 -4.35
N GLU A 39 17.82 5.70 -4.35
CA GLU A 39 18.42 6.54 -5.40
C GLU A 39 19.95 6.43 -5.42
N LYS A 40 20.57 6.25 -4.25
CA LYS A 40 22.04 6.18 -4.13
C LYS A 40 22.65 4.84 -4.54
N GLN A 41 21.91 3.75 -4.50
CA GLN A 41 22.46 2.40 -4.71
C GLN A 41 22.29 1.84 -6.12
N GLY A 42 21.51 2.46 -7.00
CA GLY A 42 21.39 2.10 -8.42
C GLY A 42 20.88 0.66 -8.71
N ASN A 43 20.65 -0.14 -7.70
CA ASN A 43 20.21 -1.54 -7.78
C ASN A 43 18.91 -1.72 -7.00
N GLU A 44 17.80 -1.78 -7.70
CA GLU A 44 16.45 -1.87 -7.11
C GLU A 44 16.24 -3.08 -6.19
N ASN A 45 17.01 -4.15 -6.37
CA ASN A 45 16.85 -5.41 -5.64
C ASN A 45 17.62 -5.51 -4.32
N GLN A 46 18.48 -4.55 -3.97
CA GLN A 46 19.33 -4.62 -2.76
C GLN A 46 19.05 -3.56 -1.71
N ALA A 47 18.04 -2.70 -1.89
CA ALA A 47 17.67 -1.76 -0.85
C ALA A 47 17.14 -2.54 0.38
N ASN A 48 17.80 -2.37 1.52
CA ASN A 48 17.48 -3.07 2.76
C ASN A 48 16.08 -2.73 3.27
N TRP A 49 15.14 -3.63 3.06
CA TRP A 49 13.84 -3.57 3.72
C TRP A 49 14.00 -3.89 5.20
N VAL A 50 13.49 -3.04 6.05
CA VAL A 50 13.49 -3.22 7.50
C VAL A 50 12.07 -3.52 7.96
N HIS A 51 11.91 -4.61 8.72
CA HIS A 51 10.65 -4.92 9.38
C HIS A 51 10.45 -3.98 10.58
N SER A 52 9.30 -3.30 10.63
CA SER A 52 8.90 -2.53 11.79
C SER A 52 7.78 -3.26 12.54
N PRO A 53 7.96 -3.54 13.83
CA PRO A 53 6.88 -4.06 14.66
C PRO A 53 5.79 -3.01 14.83
N VAL A 54 4.54 -3.45 14.96
CA VAL A 54 3.37 -2.59 15.16
C VAL A 54 2.53 -3.09 16.32
N ASN A 55 1.87 -2.19 17.03
CA ASN A 55 0.92 -2.52 18.07
C ASN A 55 -0.47 -2.76 17.46
N ALA A 56 -0.73 -4.01 17.05
CA ALA A 56 -1.98 -4.41 16.42
C ALA A 56 -3.12 -4.46 17.45
N ILE A 57 -4.06 -3.51 17.36
CA ILE A 57 -5.28 -3.50 18.20
C ILE A 57 -6.47 -4.19 17.51
N LEU A 58 -6.43 -4.29 16.19
CA LEU A 58 -7.43 -4.99 15.39
C LEU A 58 -6.73 -5.73 14.26
N THR A 59 -7.06 -7.01 14.10
CA THR A 59 -6.59 -7.83 12.98
C THR A 59 -7.79 -8.43 12.27
N SER A 60 -7.90 -8.25 10.97
CA SER A 60 -8.99 -8.77 10.16
C SER A 60 -8.50 -9.18 8.77
N ASN A 61 -9.18 -10.13 8.15
CA ASN A 61 -9.03 -10.47 6.73
C ASN A 61 -10.01 -9.70 5.82
N ASN A 62 -10.80 -8.80 6.39
CA ASN A 62 -11.69 -7.91 5.66
C ASN A 62 -11.07 -6.51 5.61
N ALA A 63 -10.65 -6.09 4.40
CA ALA A 63 -10.02 -4.80 4.19
C ALA A 63 -10.99 -3.63 4.44
N ASP A 64 -12.27 -3.78 4.07
CA ASP A 64 -13.27 -2.71 4.22
C ASP A 64 -13.54 -2.39 5.69
N SER A 65 -13.57 -3.43 6.54
CA SER A 65 -13.72 -3.24 8.00
C SER A 65 -12.55 -2.45 8.59
N LEU A 66 -11.32 -2.78 8.20
CA LEU A 66 -10.12 -2.06 8.64
C LEU A 66 -10.06 -0.65 8.07
N TYR A 67 -10.47 -0.47 6.81
CA TYR A 67 -10.55 0.83 6.17
C TYR A 67 -11.56 1.75 6.88
N THR A 68 -12.75 1.23 7.18
CA THR A 68 -13.77 1.96 7.94
C THR A 68 -13.26 2.34 9.33
N ALA A 69 -12.60 1.40 10.03
CA ALA A 69 -11.99 1.67 11.32
C ALA A 69 -10.90 2.76 11.23
N ALA A 70 -10.09 2.77 10.17
CA ALA A 70 -9.10 3.83 9.96
C ALA A 70 -9.75 5.20 9.74
N LEU A 71 -10.84 5.27 8.97
CA LEU A 71 -11.61 6.51 8.75
C LEU A 71 -12.19 7.10 10.04
N THR A 72 -12.51 6.25 11.02
CA THR A 72 -12.96 6.71 12.35
C THR A 72 -11.80 7.08 13.30
N GLY A 73 -10.55 7.01 12.81
CA GLY A 73 -9.38 7.38 13.60
C GLY A 73 -8.92 6.31 14.61
N MET A 74 -9.37 5.06 14.48
CA MET A 74 -8.99 3.97 15.40
C MET A 74 -7.50 3.65 15.38
N GLY A 75 -6.81 3.83 14.24
CA GLY A 75 -5.40 3.49 14.15
C GLY A 75 -4.80 3.66 12.77
N LEU A 76 -3.55 3.23 12.64
CA LEU A 76 -2.79 3.25 11.41
C LEU A 76 -3.07 2.00 10.58
N VAL A 77 -3.12 2.14 9.26
CA VAL A 77 -3.24 1.03 8.29
C VAL A 77 -2.09 1.08 7.30
N LEU A 78 -1.67 -0.08 6.82
CA LEU A 78 -0.81 -0.21 5.66
C LEU A 78 -1.63 -0.84 4.54
N PHE A 79 -2.10 -0.01 3.63
CA PHE A 79 -2.92 -0.40 2.50
C PHE A 79 -2.32 0.07 1.18
N PRO A 80 -2.62 -0.60 0.07
CA PRO A 80 -2.23 -0.13 -1.25
C PRO A 80 -2.95 1.19 -1.59
N ASP A 81 -2.29 2.01 -2.39
CA ASP A 81 -2.75 3.33 -2.81
C ASP A 81 -4.10 3.29 -3.54
N TRP A 82 -4.35 2.27 -4.39
CA TRP A 82 -5.63 2.12 -5.08
C TRP A 82 -6.83 1.95 -4.14
N LEU A 83 -6.61 1.48 -2.89
CA LEU A 83 -7.69 1.34 -1.91
C LEU A 83 -7.95 2.64 -1.13
N VAL A 84 -6.92 3.42 -0.87
CA VAL A 84 -7.00 4.58 0.04
C VAL A 84 -6.85 5.92 -0.68
N GLY A 85 -6.50 5.92 -1.97
CA GLY A 85 -6.15 7.12 -2.73
C GLY A 85 -7.22 8.20 -2.68
N ASP A 86 -8.49 7.85 -2.88
CA ASP A 86 -9.60 8.81 -2.82
C ASP A 86 -9.75 9.45 -1.44
N SER A 87 -9.58 8.69 -0.37
CA SER A 87 -9.65 9.23 0.99
C SER A 87 -8.46 10.12 1.33
N LEU A 88 -7.29 9.83 0.78
CA LEU A 88 -6.13 10.71 0.89
C LEU A 88 -6.37 12.02 0.13
N LYS A 89 -6.88 11.97 -1.10
CA LYS A 89 -7.25 13.16 -1.90
C LYS A 89 -8.30 14.03 -1.22
N GLN A 90 -9.25 13.39 -0.53
CA GLN A 90 -10.32 14.08 0.21
C GLN A 90 -9.88 14.54 1.62
N GLY A 91 -8.66 14.27 2.04
CA GLY A 91 -8.16 14.62 3.38
C GLY A 91 -8.81 13.83 4.53
N LYS A 92 -9.54 12.74 4.22
CA LYS A 92 -10.12 11.85 5.23
C LYS A 92 -9.09 10.94 5.89
N LEU A 93 -8.04 10.62 5.14
CA LEU A 93 -6.84 9.95 5.62
C LEU A 93 -5.62 10.84 5.34
N ILE A 94 -4.58 10.67 6.12
CA ILE A 94 -3.30 11.35 5.91
C ILE A 94 -2.21 10.32 5.66
N ARG A 95 -1.29 10.65 4.76
CA ARG A 95 -0.11 9.83 4.50
C ARG A 95 0.91 10.09 5.59
N LEU A 96 1.43 9.03 6.18
CA LEU A 96 2.50 9.07 7.17
C LEU A 96 3.80 8.56 6.56
N LEU A 97 4.93 8.97 7.13
CA LEU A 97 6.27 8.54 6.73
C LEU A 97 6.54 8.78 5.23
N PRO A 98 6.40 10.02 4.73
CA PRO A 98 6.49 10.32 3.30
C PRO A 98 7.87 10.01 2.70
N ASP A 99 8.93 10.01 3.52
CA ASP A 99 10.30 9.72 3.09
C ASP A 99 10.61 8.21 3.00
N TYR A 100 9.64 7.38 3.36
CA TYR A 100 9.77 5.92 3.31
C TYR A 100 8.85 5.33 2.25
N GLU A 101 9.34 4.25 1.63
CA GLU A 101 8.48 3.28 0.95
C GLU A 101 8.03 2.25 1.97
N ALA A 102 6.75 1.85 1.87
CA ALA A 102 6.17 0.83 2.73
C ALA A 102 5.62 -0.32 1.89
N ALA A 103 5.80 -1.54 2.35
CA ALA A 103 5.32 -2.74 1.68
C ALA A 103 4.95 -3.85 2.67
N ILE A 104 4.17 -4.81 2.22
CA ILE A 104 3.85 -6.04 2.96
C ILE A 104 4.74 -7.22 2.52
N LYS A 105 5.41 -7.08 1.39
CA LYS A 105 6.35 -8.04 0.79
C LYS A 105 7.45 -7.28 0.07
N THR A 106 8.59 -7.90 -0.09
CA THR A 106 9.75 -7.32 -0.80
C THR A 106 9.62 -7.37 -2.32
N GLU A 107 8.78 -8.29 -2.83
CA GLU A 107 8.52 -8.41 -4.26
C GLU A 107 7.64 -7.25 -4.75
N PRO A 108 7.85 -6.76 -5.98
CA PRO A 108 7.01 -5.74 -6.57
C PRO A 108 5.53 -6.14 -6.54
N GLN A 109 4.68 -5.22 -6.09
CA GLN A 109 3.23 -5.41 -6.07
C GLN A 109 2.63 -4.68 -7.26
N CYS A 110 1.79 -5.36 -8.03
CA CYS A 110 1.11 -4.76 -9.18
C CYS A 110 -0.29 -5.35 -9.35
N ILE A 111 -1.16 -4.60 -10.02
CA ILE A 111 -2.39 -5.13 -10.59
C ILE A 111 -2.05 -5.62 -11.98
N ALA A 112 -2.35 -6.88 -12.28
CA ALA A 112 -2.02 -7.50 -13.55
C ALA A 112 -3.25 -8.17 -14.17
N ALA A 113 -3.41 -8.01 -15.49
CA ALA A 113 -4.34 -8.81 -16.27
C ALA A 113 -3.62 -10.08 -16.75
N ILE A 114 -4.15 -11.25 -16.40
CA ILE A 114 -3.60 -12.54 -16.80
C ILE A 114 -4.49 -13.15 -17.88
N TYR A 115 -3.92 -13.45 -19.05
CA TYR A 115 -4.61 -14.08 -20.16
C TYR A 115 -3.68 -15.05 -20.89
N PRO A 116 -4.23 -16.06 -21.64
CA PRO A 116 -3.41 -17.04 -22.35
C PRO A 116 -2.43 -16.35 -23.33
N HIS A 117 -1.19 -16.82 -23.36
CA HIS A 117 -0.21 -16.35 -24.34
C HIS A 117 -0.55 -16.90 -25.72
N VAL A 118 -1.13 -16.06 -26.56
CA VAL A 118 -1.50 -16.40 -27.94
C VAL A 118 -0.97 -15.32 -28.90
N ARG A 119 -0.60 -15.72 -30.11
CA ARG A 119 -0.07 -14.80 -31.12
C ARG A 119 -1.03 -13.64 -31.45
N HIS A 120 -2.33 -13.92 -31.41
CA HIS A 120 -3.41 -12.97 -31.65
C HIS A 120 -4.48 -13.14 -30.55
N PRO A 121 -4.47 -12.30 -29.50
CA PRO A 121 -5.51 -12.35 -28.50
C PRO A 121 -6.90 -12.14 -29.12
N PRO A 122 -7.92 -12.87 -28.67
CA PRO A 122 -9.30 -12.64 -29.09
C PRO A 122 -9.71 -11.17 -28.91
N LEU A 123 -10.55 -10.67 -29.81
CA LEU A 123 -10.97 -9.26 -29.82
C LEU A 123 -11.55 -8.81 -28.46
N ASN A 124 -12.36 -9.65 -27.82
CA ASN A 124 -12.95 -9.35 -26.52
C ASN A 124 -11.91 -9.18 -25.41
N VAL A 125 -10.81 -9.96 -25.42
CA VAL A 125 -9.70 -9.82 -24.48
C VAL A 125 -8.99 -8.50 -24.72
N ARG A 126 -8.73 -8.14 -25.97
CA ARG A 126 -8.07 -6.90 -26.35
C ARG A 126 -8.91 -5.67 -25.95
N VAL A 127 -10.19 -5.67 -26.30
CA VAL A 127 -11.11 -4.57 -25.93
C VAL A 127 -11.20 -4.39 -24.41
N LEU A 128 -11.19 -5.50 -23.64
CA LEU A 128 -11.20 -5.42 -22.18
C LEU A 128 -9.90 -4.82 -21.62
N ILE A 129 -8.76 -5.19 -22.18
CA ILE A 129 -7.47 -4.61 -21.77
C ILE A 129 -7.42 -3.12 -22.09
N ASP A 130 -7.82 -2.73 -23.32
CA ASP A 130 -7.86 -1.33 -23.76
C ASP A 130 -8.78 -0.50 -22.86
N TYR A 131 -9.94 -1.04 -22.49
CA TYR A 131 -10.86 -0.42 -21.53
C TYR A 131 -10.22 -0.22 -20.15
N PHE A 132 -9.50 -1.21 -19.60
CA PHE A 132 -8.83 -1.03 -18.33
C PHE A 132 -7.71 0.00 -18.38
N ILE A 133 -6.95 0.05 -19.47
CA ILE A 133 -5.92 1.09 -19.66
C ILE A 133 -6.57 2.48 -19.67
N GLU A 134 -7.69 2.63 -20.34
CA GLU A 134 -8.44 3.89 -20.39
C GLU A 134 -8.99 4.27 -19.00
N VAL A 135 -9.64 3.33 -18.31
CA VAL A 135 -10.28 3.59 -17.00
C VAL A 135 -9.25 3.88 -15.92
N TYR A 136 -8.15 3.14 -15.89
CA TYR A 136 -7.12 3.37 -14.88
C TYR A 136 -6.29 4.63 -15.17
N GLY A 137 -6.16 5.02 -16.42
CA GLY A 137 -5.47 6.23 -16.82
C GLY A 137 -3.93 6.14 -16.75
N SER A 138 -3.30 7.24 -17.18
CA SER A 138 -1.85 7.42 -17.04
C SER A 138 -1.58 8.91 -16.78
N PRO A 139 -1.20 9.32 -15.56
CA PRO A 139 -1.00 8.48 -14.37
C PRO A 139 -2.27 7.81 -13.88
N LEU A 140 -2.12 6.76 -13.06
CA LEU A 140 -3.24 6.03 -12.50
C LEU A 140 -4.12 6.96 -11.64
N TYR A 141 -5.45 6.87 -11.76
CA TYR A 141 -6.38 7.81 -11.12
C TYR A 141 -6.25 7.91 -9.59
N TRP A 142 -5.70 6.88 -8.94
CA TRP A 142 -5.49 6.87 -7.48
C TRP A 142 -4.11 7.38 -7.04
N GLN A 143 -3.19 7.63 -7.99
CA GLN A 143 -1.88 8.19 -7.64
C GLN A 143 -2.04 9.59 -7.04
N LEU A 144 -1.28 9.82 -5.99
CA LEU A 144 -1.11 11.14 -5.39
C LEU A 144 0.05 11.83 -6.10
N GLU A 145 -0.14 13.06 -6.50
CA GLU A 145 0.93 13.92 -7.01
C GLU A 145 1.98 14.22 -5.94
#